data_c4c3ab9273811d2af6f6ccdd47794a7b
#
_entry.id   c4c3ab9273811d2af6f6ccdd47794a7b
#
_cell.length_a   1.000
_cell.length_b   1.000
_cell.length_c   1.000
_cell.angle_alpha   90.00
_cell.angle_beta   90.00
_cell.angle_gamma   90.00
#
_symmetry.space_group_name_H-M   'P 1'
#
loop_
_entity.id
_entity.type
_entity.pdbx_description
1 polymer ?
#
loop_
_entity_poly.entity_id
_entity_poly.type
_entity_poly.pdbx_seq_one_letter_code
_entity_poly.pdbx_strand_id
1 'polypeptide(L)'
;MRICFIGDELVAGVGDPRGLGWVGRVNAHSTFDVPATFLTLAVPSETTKQMAARWEAEVLPRLADGEPHGLVIGIGPGDVPAGISTARSRLNLANITDRATSLGIPSFVVGPPPLAGVDSGALKALASSCSEVCGRRGIPFVDCYTPLVAHDQWFEDMAASMARGADGQTLPGQ
;
A
#
# COMPACT_ATOMS: atom_id res chain seq x y z
N MET A 1 -20.34 -4.65 1.17
CA MET A 1 -19.06 -4.40 1.89
C MET A 1 -18.26 -3.37 1.13
N ARG A 2 -17.59 -2.45 1.80
CA ARG A 2 -16.69 -1.45 1.19
C ARG A 2 -15.28 -1.58 1.75
N ILE A 3 -14.28 -1.65 0.88
CA ILE A 3 -12.88 -1.75 1.28
C ILE A 3 -12.12 -0.59 0.64
N CYS A 4 -11.57 0.29 1.47
CA CYS A 4 -10.69 1.37 1.02
C CYS A 4 -9.24 0.90 1.01
N PHE A 5 -8.55 1.14 -0.09
CA PHE A 5 -7.11 0.88 -0.26
C PHE A 5 -6.41 2.23 -0.34
N ILE A 6 -5.56 2.54 0.65
CA ILE A 6 -4.81 3.79 0.71
C ILE A 6 -3.32 3.50 0.56
N GLY A 7 -2.61 4.33 -0.17
CA GLY A 7 -1.17 4.18 -0.40
C GLY A 7 -0.69 4.99 -1.59
N ASP A 8 0.46 4.62 -2.11
CA ASP A 8 1.09 5.26 -3.25
C ASP A 8 0.60 4.72 -4.63
N GLU A 9 1.33 5.03 -5.68
CA GLU A 9 1.04 4.59 -7.05
C GLU A 9 0.96 3.07 -7.23
N LEU A 10 1.60 2.28 -6.37
CA LEU A 10 1.53 0.82 -6.43
C LEU A 10 0.11 0.33 -6.09
N VAL A 11 -0.60 1.05 -5.22
CA VAL A 11 -2.00 0.77 -4.90
C VAL A 11 -2.90 1.09 -6.10
N ALA A 12 -2.57 2.12 -6.88
CA ALA A 12 -3.27 2.45 -8.12
C ALA A 12 -2.97 1.50 -9.28
N GLY A 13 -1.94 0.66 -9.16
CA GLY A 13 -1.55 -0.28 -10.21
C GLY A 13 -0.66 0.34 -11.29
N VAL A 14 0.01 1.44 -10.99
CA VAL A 14 1.00 2.04 -11.89
C VAL A 14 2.07 1.00 -12.23
N GLY A 15 2.39 0.92 -13.53
CA GLY A 15 3.34 -0.08 -14.06
C GLY A 15 2.70 -1.40 -14.50
N ASP A 16 1.49 -1.74 -14.10
CA ASP A 16 0.80 -2.91 -14.63
C ASP A 16 0.26 -2.63 -16.04
N PRO A 17 0.66 -3.41 -17.07
CA PRO A 17 0.18 -3.23 -18.45
C PRO A 17 -1.34 -3.31 -18.61
N ARG A 18 -2.03 -3.93 -17.65
CA ARG A 18 -3.49 -4.06 -17.64
C ARG A 18 -4.17 -3.01 -16.78
N GLY A 19 -3.41 -2.16 -16.08
CA GLY A 19 -3.94 -1.16 -15.16
C GLY A 19 -4.65 -1.73 -13.92
N LEU A 20 -4.49 -3.02 -13.63
CA LEU A 20 -5.14 -3.67 -12.48
C LEU A 20 -4.37 -3.49 -11.19
N GLY A 21 -3.04 -3.50 -11.28
CA GLY A 21 -2.18 -3.59 -10.13
C GLY A 21 -2.50 -4.78 -9.22
N TRP A 22 -1.93 -4.79 -8.03
CA TRP A 22 -2.20 -5.84 -7.06
C TRP A 22 -3.64 -5.75 -6.50
N VAL A 23 -4.18 -4.55 -6.31
CA VAL A 23 -5.55 -4.33 -5.81
C VAL A 23 -6.59 -4.90 -6.78
N GLY A 24 -6.48 -4.60 -8.07
CA GLY A 24 -7.38 -5.13 -9.08
C GLY A 24 -7.27 -6.65 -9.24
N ARG A 25 -6.06 -7.21 -9.10
CA ARG A 25 -5.85 -8.66 -9.14
C ARG A 25 -6.45 -9.35 -7.93
N VAL A 26 -6.28 -8.79 -6.72
CA VAL A 26 -6.94 -9.29 -5.51
C VAL A 26 -8.45 -9.27 -5.69
N ASN A 27 -9.02 -8.16 -6.19
CA ASN A 27 -10.45 -8.08 -6.46
C ASN A 27 -10.94 -9.15 -7.44
N ALA A 28 -10.21 -9.36 -8.54
CA ALA A 28 -10.57 -10.34 -9.57
C ALA A 28 -10.48 -11.80 -9.09
N HIS A 29 -9.66 -12.10 -8.08
CA HIS A 29 -9.45 -13.44 -7.54
C HIS A 29 -10.12 -13.69 -6.18
N SER A 30 -10.78 -12.69 -5.63
CA SER A 30 -11.49 -12.81 -4.35
C SER A 30 -12.97 -13.12 -4.56
N THR A 31 -13.50 -13.96 -3.68
CA THR A 31 -14.94 -14.23 -3.58
C THR A 31 -15.42 -13.77 -2.22
N PHE A 32 -16.52 -13.04 -2.19
CA PHE A 32 -17.11 -12.51 -0.97
C PHE A 32 -18.56 -12.97 -0.83
N ASP A 33 -19.00 -13.23 0.38
CA ASP A 33 -20.38 -13.63 0.67
C ASP A 33 -21.39 -12.51 0.38
N VAL A 34 -20.91 -11.26 0.36
CA VAL A 34 -21.69 -10.07 0.00
C VAL A 34 -20.94 -9.27 -1.09
N PRO A 35 -21.65 -8.54 -1.96
CA PRO A 35 -20.98 -7.70 -2.96
C PRO A 35 -19.96 -6.75 -2.33
N ALA A 36 -18.74 -6.73 -2.86
CA ALA A 36 -17.64 -5.90 -2.39
C ALA A 36 -17.34 -4.78 -3.38
N THR A 37 -17.14 -3.57 -2.86
CA THR A 37 -16.65 -2.41 -3.61
C THR A 37 -15.25 -2.07 -3.13
N PHE A 38 -14.28 -2.09 -4.04
CA PHE A 38 -12.90 -1.68 -3.78
C PHE A 38 -12.72 -0.21 -4.18
N LEU A 39 -12.21 0.59 -3.27
CA LEU A 39 -12.03 2.03 -3.43
C LEU A 39 -10.55 2.36 -3.27
N THR A 40 -9.88 2.64 -4.39
CA THR A 40 -8.44 2.94 -4.44
C THR A 40 -8.20 4.42 -4.21
N LEU A 41 -7.46 4.75 -3.17
CA LEU A 41 -7.12 6.11 -2.72
C LEU A 41 -5.60 6.29 -2.76
N ALA A 42 -5.05 6.32 -3.96
CA ALA A 42 -3.61 6.38 -4.18
C ALA A 42 -3.12 7.81 -4.40
N VAL A 43 -1.94 8.13 -3.86
CA VAL A 43 -1.22 9.38 -4.13
C VAL A 43 0.22 9.03 -4.53
N PRO A 44 0.69 9.42 -5.72
CA PRO A 44 2.03 9.08 -6.18
C PRO A 44 3.12 9.49 -5.19
N SER A 45 4.09 8.60 -4.99
CA SER A 45 5.27 8.78 -4.10
C SER A 45 4.89 9.11 -2.65
N GLU A 46 3.74 8.64 -2.20
CA GLU A 46 3.22 8.98 -0.89
C GLU A 46 4.11 8.45 0.24
N THR A 47 4.40 9.34 1.17
CA THR A 47 5.06 9.01 2.42
C THR A 47 4.05 8.64 3.51
N THR A 48 4.49 7.88 4.51
CA THR A 48 3.64 7.56 5.69
C THR A 48 3.15 8.82 6.42
N LYS A 49 3.94 9.92 6.37
CA LYS A 49 3.54 11.22 6.94
C LYS A 49 2.36 11.84 6.20
N GLN A 50 2.40 11.85 4.87
CA GLN A 50 1.31 12.38 4.04
C GLN A 50 0.06 11.51 4.18
N MET A 51 0.22 10.20 4.15
CA MET A 51 -0.85 9.24 4.38
C MET A 51 -1.54 9.48 5.73
N ALA A 52 -0.77 9.64 6.81
CA ALA A 52 -1.32 9.90 8.14
C ALA A 52 -2.12 11.21 8.22
N ALA A 53 -1.79 12.19 7.39
CA ALA A 53 -2.47 13.48 7.38
C ALA A 53 -3.82 13.46 6.62
N ARG A 54 -4.00 12.55 5.64
CA ARG A 54 -5.16 12.57 4.75
C ARG A 54 -6.14 11.39 4.92
N TRP A 55 -5.65 10.24 5.40
CA TRP A 55 -6.38 8.99 5.32
C TRP A 55 -7.80 9.06 5.92
N GLU A 56 -7.95 9.67 7.10
CA GLU A 56 -9.23 9.73 7.80
C GLU A 56 -10.27 10.53 7.01
N ALA A 57 -9.89 11.71 6.51
CA ALA A 57 -10.76 12.58 5.73
C ALA A 57 -11.19 11.97 4.40
N GLU A 58 -10.36 11.09 3.81
CA GLU A 58 -10.68 10.45 2.55
C GLU A 58 -11.41 9.11 2.71
N VAL A 59 -11.09 8.35 3.75
CA VAL A 59 -11.68 7.03 3.97
C VAL A 59 -13.09 7.13 4.56
N LEU A 60 -13.30 7.95 5.59
CA LEU A 60 -14.58 7.99 6.30
C LEU A 60 -15.79 8.30 5.41
N PRO A 61 -15.73 9.26 4.47
CA PRO A 61 -16.87 9.54 3.59
C PRO A 61 -17.24 8.38 2.65
N ARG A 62 -16.34 7.41 2.48
CA ARG A 62 -16.52 6.26 1.59
C ARG A 62 -17.03 5.02 2.31
N LEU A 63 -16.95 5.00 3.62
CA LEU A 63 -17.53 3.94 4.42
C LEU A 63 -19.02 4.23 4.63
N ALA A 64 -19.85 3.19 4.54
CA ALA A 64 -21.29 3.33 4.77
C ALA A 64 -21.64 2.84 6.17
N ASP A 65 -22.48 3.58 6.86
CA ASP A 65 -23.00 3.18 8.16
C ASP A 65 -23.79 1.86 8.05
N GLY A 66 -23.52 0.96 8.97
CA GLY A 66 -24.22 -0.33 9.03
C GLY A 66 -23.80 -1.37 7.99
N GLU A 67 -22.88 -1.05 7.06
CA GLU A 67 -22.33 -2.03 6.12
C GLU A 67 -20.96 -2.55 6.57
N PRO A 68 -20.60 -3.83 6.30
CA PRO A 68 -19.25 -4.30 6.50
C PRO A 68 -18.26 -3.46 5.70
N HIS A 69 -17.16 -3.06 6.34
CA HIS A 69 -16.13 -2.24 5.72
C HIS A 69 -14.74 -2.55 6.26
N GLY A 70 -13.71 -2.08 5.56
CA GLY A 70 -12.31 -2.25 5.97
C GLY A 70 -11.37 -1.25 5.32
N LEU A 71 -10.19 -1.13 5.90
CA LEU A 71 -9.09 -0.30 5.43
C LEU A 71 -7.87 -1.17 5.14
N VAL A 72 -7.36 -1.10 3.91
CA VAL A 72 -6.09 -1.69 3.52
C VAL A 72 -5.08 -0.56 3.34
N ILE A 73 -3.97 -0.65 4.06
CA ILE A 73 -2.89 0.34 4.07
C ILE A 73 -1.71 -0.25 3.30
N GLY A 74 -1.47 0.25 2.08
CA GLY A 74 -0.31 -0.09 1.27
C GLY A 74 0.85 0.84 1.59
N ILE A 75 1.89 0.32 2.24
CA ILE A 75 3.11 1.08 2.49
C ILE A 75 4.03 0.94 1.29
N GLY A 76 4.26 2.06 0.62
CA GLY A 76 5.22 2.14 -0.48
C GLY A 76 6.64 2.52 -0.03
N PRO A 77 7.54 2.73 -0.99
CA PRO A 77 8.93 3.08 -0.71
C PRO A 77 9.14 4.56 -0.36
N GLY A 78 8.12 5.41 -0.48
CA GLY A 78 8.22 6.88 -0.45
C GLY A 78 8.97 7.47 0.74
N ASP A 79 8.92 6.81 1.90
CA ASP A 79 9.65 7.27 3.10
C ASP A 79 11.17 7.23 2.93
N VAL A 80 11.70 6.26 2.16
CA VAL A 80 13.15 6.09 1.98
C VAL A 80 13.76 7.25 1.19
N PRO A 81 13.32 7.55 -0.05
CA PRO A 81 13.85 8.68 -0.80
C PRO A 81 13.53 10.03 -0.15
N ALA A 82 12.45 10.14 0.62
CA ALA A 82 12.11 11.35 1.37
C ALA A 82 12.95 11.54 2.65
N GLY A 83 13.83 10.60 2.99
CA GLY A 83 14.68 10.67 4.18
C GLY A 83 13.89 10.58 5.50
N ILE A 84 12.71 9.98 5.48
CA ILE A 84 11.93 9.78 6.70
C ILE A 84 12.56 8.62 7.50
N SER A 85 12.87 8.89 8.76
CA SER A 85 13.46 7.86 9.61
C SER A 85 12.48 6.73 9.89
N THR A 86 12.99 5.50 10.02
CA THR A 86 12.19 4.31 10.38
C THR A 86 11.36 4.52 11.65
N ALA A 87 11.90 5.25 12.64
CA ALA A 87 11.15 5.59 13.85
C ALA A 87 9.93 6.47 13.56
N ARG A 88 10.06 7.42 12.62
CA ARG A 88 8.94 8.29 12.21
C ARG A 88 7.91 7.50 11.41
N SER A 89 8.35 6.65 10.48
CA SER A 89 7.45 5.77 9.72
C SER A 89 6.63 4.87 10.64
N ARG A 90 7.29 4.27 11.65
CA ARG A 90 6.62 3.48 12.69
C ARG A 90 5.56 4.27 13.43
N LEU A 91 5.87 5.50 13.84
CA LEU A 91 4.91 6.36 14.54
C LEU A 91 3.72 6.72 13.66
N ASN A 92 3.97 7.06 12.39
CA ASN A 92 2.91 7.40 11.46
C ASN A 92 1.96 6.21 11.24
N LEU A 93 2.49 5.02 10.96
CA LEU A 93 1.67 3.80 10.79
C LEU A 93 0.92 3.45 12.09
N ALA A 94 1.58 3.57 13.24
CA ALA A 94 0.94 3.34 14.53
C ALA A 94 -0.25 4.27 14.73
N ASN A 95 -0.09 5.56 14.46
CA ASN A 95 -1.17 6.54 14.60
C ASN A 95 -2.37 6.23 13.68
N ILE A 96 -2.11 5.84 12.42
CA ILE A 96 -3.18 5.45 11.48
C ILE A 96 -3.93 4.24 12.04
N THR A 97 -3.21 3.19 12.42
CA THR A 97 -3.81 1.93 12.86
C THR A 97 -4.53 2.05 14.21
N ASP A 98 -3.96 2.80 15.16
CA ASP A 98 -4.59 3.06 16.45
C ASP A 98 -5.88 3.87 16.27
N ARG A 99 -5.86 4.87 15.39
CA ARG A 99 -7.04 5.67 15.09
C ARG A 99 -8.11 4.87 14.35
N ALA A 100 -7.74 4.06 13.35
CA ALA A 100 -8.67 3.16 12.66
C ALA A 100 -9.35 2.19 13.65
N THR A 101 -8.56 1.61 14.56
CA THR A 101 -9.09 0.74 15.63
C THR A 101 -10.07 1.49 16.53
N SER A 102 -9.75 2.73 16.92
CA SER A 102 -10.64 3.55 17.76
C SER A 102 -11.97 3.90 17.09
N LEU A 103 -11.98 3.92 15.75
CA LEU A 103 -13.18 4.15 14.93
C LEU A 103 -13.92 2.85 14.57
N GLY A 104 -13.44 1.69 15.06
CA GLY A 104 -14.03 0.39 14.73
C GLY A 104 -13.81 -0.05 13.28
N ILE A 105 -12.78 0.47 12.60
CA ILE A 105 -12.46 0.13 11.21
C ILE A 105 -11.43 -1.00 11.20
N PRO A 106 -11.81 -2.23 10.79
CA PRO A 106 -10.85 -3.31 10.61
C PRO A 106 -9.77 -2.92 9.60
N SER A 107 -8.51 -3.10 9.98
CA SER A 107 -7.37 -2.69 9.16
C SER A 107 -6.49 -3.87 8.78
N PHE A 108 -5.87 -3.77 7.60
CA PHE A 108 -4.91 -4.70 7.04
C PHE A 108 -3.74 -3.91 6.46
N VAL A 109 -2.51 -4.35 6.65
CA VAL A 109 -1.33 -3.64 6.16
C VAL A 109 -0.55 -4.49 5.15
N VAL A 110 -0.21 -3.89 4.02
CA VAL A 110 0.66 -4.46 2.99
C VAL A 110 1.99 -3.70 3.05
N GLY A 111 3.08 -4.42 3.26
CA GLY A 111 4.42 -3.86 3.39
C GLY A 111 5.02 -3.39 2.06
N PRO A 112 6.08 -2.56 2.11
CA PRO A 112 6.74 -2.07 0.91
C PRO A 112 7.43 -3.22 0.17
N PRO A 113 7.30 -3.28 -1.17
CA PRO A 113 8.09 -4.20 -1.97
C PRO A 113 9.53 -3.68 -2.18
N PRO A 114 10.48 -4.53 -2.58
CA PRO A 114 11.78 -4.07 -3.03
C PRO A 114 11.64 -3.33 -4.36
N LEU A 115 12.34 -2.20 -4.51
CA LEU A 115 12.32 -1.40 -5.75
C LEU A 115 13.74 -1.12 -6.25
N ALA A 116 13.94 -1.21 -7.57
CA ALA A 116 15.18 -0.83 -8.20
C ALA A 116 15.46 0.67 -7.98
N GLY A 117 16.71 1.03 -7.69
CA GLY A 117 17.10 2.43 -7.45
C GLY A 117 16.79 2.98 -6.06
N VAL A 118 16.14 2.21 -5.19
CA VAL A 118 15.91 2.56 -3.78
C VAL A 118 16.80 1.71 -2.88
N ASP A 119 17.32 2.29 -1.81
CA ASP A 119 18.18 1.58 -0.84
C ASP A 119 17.46 0.35 -0.28
N SER A 120 17.98 -0.82 -0.65
CA SER A 120 17.42 -2.13 -0.27
C SER A 120 17.46 -2.37 1.24
N GLY A 121 18.53 -1.91 1.91
CA GLY A 121 18.66 -2.02 3.37
C GLY A 121 17.63 -1.17 4.11
N ALA A 122 17.41 0.06 3.63
CA ALA A 122 16.41 0.95 4.19
C ALA A 122 14.98 0.45 3.95
N LEU A 123 14.68 -0.10 2.76
CA LEU A 123 13.37 -0.73 2.48
C LEU A 123 13.13 -1.95 3.36
N LYS A 124 14.15 -2.80 3.56
CA LYS A 124 14.06 -3.93 4.49
C LYS A 124 13.77 -3.49 5.92
N ALA A 125 14.47 -2.44 6.38
CA ALA A 125 14.23 -1.88 7.70
C ALA A 125 12.82 -1.30 7.85
N LEU A 126 12.31 -0.63 6.80
CA LEU A 126 10.93 -0.13 6.75
C LEU A 126 9.93 -1.29 6.82
N ALA A 127 10.08 -2.33 6.00
CA ALA A 127 9.20 -3.50 6.01
C ALA A 127 9.18 -4.19 7.38
N SER A 128 10.37 -4.42 7.97
CA SER A 128 10.48 -5.02 9.30
C SER A 128 9.80 -4.17 10.37
N SER A 129 9.95 -2.85 10.29
CA SER A 129 9.33 -1.93 11.25
C SER A 129 7.80 -1.91 11.14
N CYS A 130 7.26 -2.01 9.94
CA CYS A 130 5.81 -2.13 9.71
C CYS A 130 5.27 -3.43 10.29
N SER A 131 5.95 -4.54 10.05
CA SER A 131 5.61 -5.85 10.63
C SER A 131 5.57 -5.80 12.17
N GLU A 132 6.57 -5.18 12.81
CA GLU A 132 6.58 -5.03 14.27
C GLU A 132 5.42 -4.17 14.80
N VAL A 133 5.08 -3.08 14.12
CA VAL A 133 3.94 -2.22 14.50
C VAL A 133 2.64 -3.02 14.45
N CYS A 134 2.43 -3.77 13.37
CA CYS A 134 1.24 -4.59 13.17
C CYS A 134 1.17 -5.73 14.19
N GLY A 135 2.28 -6.45 14.39
CA GLY A 135 2.34 -7.55 15.35
C GLY A 135 1.98 -7.15 16.79
N ARG A 136 2.44 -5.97 17.23
CA ARG A 136 2.10 -5.44 18.56
C ARG A 136 0.63 -5.06 18.73
N ARG A 137 -0.10 -4.87 17.63
CA ARG A 137 -1.51 -4.45 17.58
C ARG A 137 -2.48 -5.54 17.16
N GLY A 138 -1.95 -6.72 16.82
CA GLY A 138 -2.77 -7.81 16.27
C GLY A 138 -3.36 -7.49 14.90
N ILE A 139 -2.75 -6.57 14.13
CA ILE A 139 -3.20 -6.21 12.80
C ILE A 139 -2.56 -7.15 11.78
N PRO A 140 -3.33 -7.75 10.87
CA PRO A 140 -2.78 -8.57 9.80
C PRO A 140 -1.80 -7.78 8.93
N PHE A 141 -0.65 -8.40 8.60
CA PHE A 141 0.41 -7.82 7.79
C PHE A 141 0.86 -8.78 6.70
N VAL A 142 1.03 -8.28 5.48
CA VAL A 142 1.65 -9.00 4.37
C VAL A 142 3.06 -8.43 4.14
N ASP A 143 4.06 -9.28 4.29
CA ASP A 143 5.43 -8.96 3.90
C ASP A 143 5.58 -9.12 2.38
N CYS A 144 5.73 -8.00 1.68
CA CYS A 144 6.03 -7.99 0.26
C CYS A 144 7.54 -7.91 -0.03
N TYR A 145 8.36 -7.52 0.95
CA TYR A 145 9.80 -7.35 0.74
C TYR A 145 10.51 -8.71 0.63
N THR A 146 10.37 -9.55 1.64
CA THR A 146 11.14 -10.80 1.75
C THR A 146 10.92 -11.75 0.57
N PRO A 147 9.69 -12.04 0.11
CA PRO A 147 9.49 -12.95 -1.00
C PRO A 147 9.92 -12.36 -2.35
N LEU A 148 9.89 -11.03 -2.52
CA LEU A 148 10.16 -10.39 -3.80
C LEU A 148 11.63 -9.98 -3.99
N VAL A 149 12.40 -9.79 -2.91
CA VAL A 149 13.78 -9.31 -3.00
C VAL A 149 14.74 -10.24 -3.76
N ALA A 150 14.42 -11.52 -3.81
CA ALA A 150 15.20 -12.54 -4.56
C ALA A 150 14.41 -13.09 -5.76
N HIS A 151 13.37 -12.39 -6.22
CA HIS A 151 12.50 -12.86 -7.29
C HIS A 151 12.82 -12.13 -8.60
N ASP A 152 13.58 -12.76 -9.49
CA ASP A 152 14.06 -12.16 -10.74
C ASP A 152 12.92 -11.59 -11.59
N GLN A 153 11.81 -12.31 -11.74
CA GLN A 153 10.65 -11.87 -12.51
C GLN A 153 10.07 -10.54 -12.02
N TRP A 154 10.12 -10.27 -10.71
CA TRP A 154 9.68 -9.00 -10.15
C TRP A 154 10.49 -7.82 -10.71
N PHE A 155 11.81 -7.95 -10.74
CA PHE A 155 12.69 -6.91 -11.25
C PHE A 155 12.65 -6.80 -12.78
N GLU A 156 12.47 -7.91 -13.49
CA GLU A 156 12.28 -7.91 -14.96
C GLU A 156 10.99 -7.17 -15.34
N ASP A 157 9.88 -7.46 -14.68
CA ASP A 157 8.60 -6.80 -14.92
C ASP A 157 8.66 -5.30 -14.61
N MET A 158 9.35 -4.91 -13.54
CA MET A 158 9.60 -3.50 -13.21
C MET A 158 10.43 -2.81 -14.29
N ALA A 159 11.52 -3.43 -14.74
CA ALA A 159 12.38 -2.86 -15.78
C ALA A 159 11.59 -2.69 -17.11
N ALA A 160 10.78 -3.68 -17.47
CA ALA A 160 9.93 -3.61 -18.65
C ALA A 160 8.84 -2.53 -18.56
N SER A 161 8.34 -2.27 -17.36
CA SER A 161 7.38 -1.18 -17.10
C SER A 161 8.01 0.20 -17.24
N MET A 162 9.21 0.40 -16.66
CA MET A 162 9.98 1.63 -16.77
C MET A 162 10.37 1.94 -18.22
N ALA A 163 10.78 0.92 -19.00
CA ALA A 163 11.11 1.07 -20.42
C ALA A 163 9.91 1.57 -21.25
N ARG A 164 8.72 1.04 -20.99
CA ARG A 164 7.48 1.50 -21.65
C ARG A 164 7.15 2.95 -21.33
N GLY A 165 7.40 3.40 -20.09
CA GLY A 165 7.23 4.79 -19.70
C GLY A 165 8.22 5.73 -20.40
N ALA A 166 9.46 5.28 -20.64
CA ALA A 166 10.49 6.06 -21.34
C ALA A 166 10.18 6.26 -22.82
N ASP A 167 9.46 5.33 -23.48
CA ASP A 167 9.06 5.42 -24.88
C ASP A 167 7.85 6.35 -25.13
N GLY A 168 7.45 7.15 -24.16
CA GLY A 168 6.37 8.13 -24.25
C GLY A 168 4.96 7.51 -24.25
N GLN A 169 4.83 6.23 -23.98
CA GLN A 169 3.53 5.63 -23.68
C GLN A 169 3.10 6.00 -22.28
N THR A 170 1.93 6.62 -22.16
CA THR A 170 1.34 6.96 -20.88
C THR A 170 1.20 5.69 -20.03
N LEU A 171 1.83 5.65 -18.86
CA LEU A 171 1.63 4.56 -17.92
C LEU A 171 0.17 4.58 -17.45
N PRO A 172 -0.47 3.43 -17.31
CA PRO A 172 -1.81 3.37 -16.74
C PRO A 172 -1.80 4.00 -15.35
N GLY A 173 -2.56 5.09 -15.17
CA GLY A 173 -2.66 5.78 -13.88
C GLY A 173 -1.88 7.09 -13.74
N GLN A 174 -1.26 7.62 -14.82
CA GLN A 174 -0.75 9.00 -14.87
C GLN A 174 -1.78 9.95 -15.44
#